data_84c63226bdcecaa5d7f26d9bbba3d41b
#
_entry.id   84c63226bdcecaa5d7f26d9bbba3d41b
#
_cell.length_a   1.000
_cell.length_b   1.000
_cell.length_c   1.000
_cell.angle_alpha   90.00
_cell.angle_beta   90.00
_cell.angle_gamma   90.00
#
_symmetry.space_group_name_H-M   'P 1'
#
loop_
_entity.id
_entity.type
_entity.pdbx_description
1 polymer ?
#
loop_
_entity_poly.entity_id
_entity_poly.type
_entity_poly.pdbx_seq_one_letter_code
_entity_poly.pdbx_strand_id
1 'polypeptide(L)'
;MNRFYFAYGSNMNPDRIRERIPQARLVGKATIKGWRLVERLYADIECAKGCTVEGVLYLVSQTELYRLDAYEGFPNIYGSVQVNAWLDAKHCVNAQTYMMTATTKAARSGRPYPKEYRLICSTGAEYHGVKNEFRREGDPPFGYRGEGWGDAKVRKGAAKLDEWWHPLPDLGGGNAKR
;
A
#
# COMPACT_ATOMS: atom_id res chain seq x y z
N MET A 1 -15.90 10.85 6.89
CA MET A 1 -14.54 11.34 7.18
C MET A 1 -13.57 10.54 6.31
N ASN A 2 -12.66 11.21 5.61
CA ASN A 2 -11.66 10.53 4.78
C ASN A 2 -10.43 10.17 5.63
N ARG A 3 -9.76 9.07 5.27
CA ARG A 3 -8.55 8.57 5.91
C ARG A 3 -7.50 8.22 4.87
N PHE A 4 -6.23 8.23 5.26
CA PHE A 4 -5.15 7.74 4.41
C PHE A 4 -5.00 6.23 4.59
N TYR A 5 -4.83 5.55 3.46
CA TYR A 5 -4.53 4.12 3.38
C TYR A 5 -3.22 3.91 2.63
N PHE A 6 -2.29 3.18 3.23
CA PHE A 6 -1.00 2.83 2.62
C PHE A 6 -1.01 1.40 2.12
N ALA A 7 -0.83 1.23 0.82
CA ALA A 7 -0.76 -0.06 0.13
C ALA A 7 0.70 -0.40 -0.24
N TYR A 8 1.16 -1.58 0.13
CA TYR A 8 2.52 -2.07 -0.15
C TYR A 8 2.54 -3.43 -0.89
N GLY A 9 1.38 -4.01 -1.18
CA GLY A 9 1.18 -5.29 -1.86
C GLY A 9 0.28 -5.15 -3.08
N SER A 10 -0.61 -6.12 -3.28
CA SER A 10 -1.47 -6.18 -4.47
C SER A 10 -2.39 -4.98 -4.67
N ASN A 11 -2.71 -4.23 -3.60
CA ASN A 11 -3.51 -3.01 -3.68
C ASN A 11 -2.75 -1.80 -4.29
N MET A 12 -1.45 -1.93 -4.56
CA MET A 12 -0.74 -0.98 -5.42
C MET A 12 -1.19 -1.08 -6.88
N ASN A 13 -1.73 -2.22 -7.29
CA ASN A 13 -2.20 -2.40 -8.66
C ASN A 13 -3.48 -1.59 -8.90
N PRO A 14 -3.52 -0.70 -9.93
CA PRO A 14 -4.64 0.21 -10.17
C PRO A 14 -5.97 -0.49 -10.46
N ASP A 15 -5.93 -1.63 -11.15
CA ASP A 15 -7.15 -2.36 -11.47
C ASP A 15 -7.70 -3.04 -10.22
N ARG A 16 -6.80 -3.63 -9.42
CA ARG A 16 -7.20 -4.31 -8.18
C ARG A 16 -7.75 -3.36 -7.13
N ILE A 17 -7.12 -2.20 -6.94
CA ILE A 17 -7.64 -1.23 -5.98
C ILE A 17 -8.99 -0.67 -6.42
N ARG A 18 -9.18 -0.43 -7.73
CA ARG A 18 -10.46 0.03 -8.28
C ARG A 18 -11.58 -1.00 -8.12
N GLU A 19 -11.28 -2.28 -8.28
CA GLU A 19 -12.23 -3.36 -8.04
C GLU A 19 -12.69 -3.41 -6.58
N ARG A 20 -11.76 -3.26 -5.64
CA ARG A 20 -12.01 -3.38 -4.20
C ARG A 20 -12.68 -2.15 -3.61
N ILE A 21 -12.12 -0.97 -3.94
CA ILE A 21 -12.54 0.33 -3.41
C ILE A 21 -12.55 1.38 -4.53
N PRO A 22 -13.61 1.40 -5.36
CA PRO A 22 -13.66 2.17 -6.60
C PRO A 22 -13.58 3.69 -6.43
N GLN A 23 -13.86 4.21 -5.22
CA GLN A 23 -13.82 5.64 -4.92
C GLN A 23 -12.50 6.08 -4.28
N ALA A 24 -11.54 5.15 -4.08
CA ALA A 24 -10.22 5.50 -3.57
C ALA A 24 -9.53 6.51 -4.48
N ARG A 25 -8.99 7.56 -3.87
CA ARG A 25 -8.27 8.62 -4.58
C ARG A 25 -6.78 8.42 -4.39
N LEU A 26 -6.06 8.30 -5.51
CA LEU A 26 -4.61 8.18 -5.49
C LEU A 26 -4.00 9.50 -4.96
N VAL A 27 -3.17 9.40 -3.93
CA VAL A 27 -2.35 10.50 -3.42
C VAL A 27 -0.97 10.46 -4.06
N GLY A 28 -0.32 9.30 -4.07
CA GLY A 28 0.98 9.12 -4.71
C GLY A 28 1.83 8.04 -4.07
N LYS A 29 3.07 7.93 -4.55
CA LYS A 29 4.09 7.11 -3.93
C LYS A 29 4.41 7.64 -2.53
N ALA A 30 4.57 6.74 -1.56
CA ALA A 30 4.97 7.08 -0.21
C ALA A 30 5.93 6.03 0.38
N THR A 31 6.59 6.37 1.48
CA THR A 31 7.55 5.51 2.18
C THR A 31 7.21 5.44 3.65
N ILE A 32 7.20 4.25 4.23
CA ILE A 32 7.16 4.03 5.68
C ILE A 32 8.52 3.62 6.20
N LYS A 33 8.98 4.23 7.29
CA LYS A 33 10.30 4.00 7.90
C LYS A 33 10.17 3.09 9.11
N GLY A 34 11.19 2.25 9.36
CA GLY A 34 11.19 1.30 10.47
C GLY A 34 10.43 0.01 10.17
N TRP A 35 10.18 -0.27 8.90
CA TRP A 35 9.46 -1.45 8.41
C TRP A 35 10.24 -2.14 7.30
N ARG A 36 10.06 -3.46 7.16
CA ARG A 36 10.52 -4.23 6.01
C ARG A 36 9.38 -5.06 5.42
N LEU A 37 9.42 -5.25 4.10
CA LEU A 37 8.54 -6.16 3.38
C LEU A 37 8.98 -7.60 3.63
N VAL A 38 8.01 -8.51 3.82
CA VAL A 38 8.26 -9.93 4.06
C VAL A 38 7.35 -10.78 3.16
N GLU A 39 7.95 -11.80 2.55
CA GLU A 39 7.25 -12.79 1.75
C GLU A 39 6.68 -13.89 2.64
N ARG A 40 5.34 -14.00 2.69
CA ARG A 40 4.60 -15.01 3.46
C ARG A 40 3.35 -15.45 2.71
N LEU A 41 3.52 -16.13 1.58
CA LEU A 41 2.46 -16.46 0.63
C LEU A 41 1.84 -15.20 -0.02
N TYR A 42 1.61 -14.17 0.75
CA TYR A 42 1.21 -12.81 0.36
C TYR A 42 2.13 -11.81 1.03
N ALA A 43 2.07 -10.55 0.58
CA ALA A 43 2.89 -9.49 1.15
C ALA A 43 2.49 -9.20 2.61
N ASP A 44 3.50 -9.09 3.45
CA ASP A 44 3.37 -8.68 4.83
C ASP A 44 4.47 -7.68 5.17
N ILE A 45 4.29 -6.92 6.23
CA ILE A 45 5.32 -6.03 6.79
C ILE A 45 5.60 -6.39 8.24
N GLU A 46 6.80 -6.10 8.67
CA GLU A 46 7.17 -6.20 10.08
C GLU A 46 8.12 -5.07 10.49
N CYS A 47 8.12 -4.75 11.79
CA CYS A 47 9.02 -3.74 12.34
C CYS A 47 10.48 -4.14 12.10
N ALA A 48 11.26 -3.23 11.51
CA ALA A 48 12.69 -3.44 11.24
C ALA A 48 13.42 -2.09 11.26
N LYS A 49 14.13 -1.81 12.34
CA LYS A 49 14.89 -0.56 12.50
C LYS A 49 15.87 -0.36 11.33
N GLY A 50 15.88 0.84 10.77
CA GLY A 50 16.76 1.21 9.65
C GLY A 50 16.24 0.77 8.27
N CYS A 51 15.18 -0.05 8.20
CA CYS A 51 14.55 -0.43 6.94
C CYS A 51 13.43 0.54 6.54
N THR A 52 13.07 0.48 5.25
CA THR A 52 11.95 1.26 4.69
C THR A 52 11.15 0.40 3.73
N VAL A 53 9.84 0.65 3.65
CA VAL A 53 8.97 0.06 2.63
C VAL A 53 8.39 1.19 1.80
N GLU A 54 8.56 1.11 0.49
CA GLU A 54 7.86 1.98 -0.45
C GLU A 54 6.51 1.37 -0.83
N GLY A 55 5.54 2.23 -1.06
CA GLY A 55 4.19 1.83 -1.42
C GLY A 55 3.39 2.99 -2.00
N VAL A 56 2.08 2.82 -2.04
CA VAL A 56 1.15 3.80 -2.61
C VAL A 56 0.18 4.28 -1.55
N LEU A 57 0.02 5.58 -1.46
CA LEU A 57 -0.91 6.23 -0.54
C LEU A 57 -2.21 6.58 -1.27
N TYR A 58 -3.33 6.25 -0.65
CA TYR A 58 -4.67 6.57 -1.11
C TYR A 58 -5.42 7.36 -0.04
N LEU A 59 -6.32 8.24 -0.49
CA LEU A 59 -7.34 8.83 0.35
C LEU A 59 -8.64 8.06 0.15
N VAL A 60 -9.18 7.51 1.23
CA VAL A 60 -10.32 6.60 1.23
C VAL A 60 -11.38 7.02 2.24
N SER A 61 -12.63 6.71 1.98
CA SER A 61 -13.73 6.90 2.92
C SER A 61 -13.74 5.79 3.99
N GLN A 62 -14.44 6.02 5.09
CA GLN A 62 -14.64 4.99 6.12
C GLN A 62 -15.34 3.74 5.55
N THR A 63 -16.28 3.92 4.63
CA THR A 63 -16.98 2.81 3.96
C THR A 63 -16.03 1.94 3.13
N GLU A 64 -15.06 2.58 2.46
CA GLU A 64 -14.06 1.86 1.69
C GLU A 64 -13.07 1.11 2.58
N LEU A 65 -12.73 1.67 3.75
CA LEU A 65 -11.93 0.93 4.73
C LEU A 65 -12.64 -0.34 5.21
N TYR A 66 -13.94 -0.29 5.49
CA TYR A 66 -14.70 -1.50 5.85
C TYR A 66 -14.74 -2.54 4.72
N ARG A 67 -14.74 -2.11 3.45
CA ARG A 67 -14.59 -3.04 2.33
C ARG A 67 -13.20 -3.66 2.30
N LEU A 68 -12.14 -2.88 2.52
CA LEU A 68 -10.78 -3.40 2.63
C LEU A 68 -10.65 -4.39 3.79
N ASP A 69 -11.21 -4.08 4.96
CA ASP A 69 -11.23 -5.00 6.11
C ASP A 69 -11.77 -6.38 5.71
N ALA A 70 -12.86 -6.42 4.94
CA ALA A 70 -13.44 -7.68 4.46
C ALA A 70 -12.48 -8.42 3.50
N TYR A 71 -11.84 -7.72 2.55
CA TYR A 71 -10.87 -8.32 1.63
C TYR A 71 -9.60 -8.82 2.32
N GLU A 72 -9.12 -8.12 3.34
CA GLU A 72 -7.93 -8.48 4.10
C GLU A 72 -8.22 -9.57 5.15
N GLY A 73 -9.49 -9.95 5.35
CA GLY A 73 -9.91 -10.91 6.37
C GLY A 73 -9.64 -10.39 7.79
N PHE A 74 -9.81 -9.08 7.98
CA PHE A 74 -9.69 -8.42 9.28
C PHE A 74 -10.78 -8.91 10.25
N PRO A 75 -10.48 -9.14 11.52
CA PRO A 75 -9.17 -9.00 12.18
C PRO A 75 -8.35 -10.31 12.21
N ASN A 76 -8.80 -11.38 11.57
CA ASN A 76 -8.30 -12.73 11.77
C ASN A 76 -7.01 -13.01 10.94
N ILE A 77 -6.98 -12.59 9.68
CA ILE A 77 -5.84 -12.81 8.78
C ILE A 77 -4.86 -11.63 8.87
N TYR A 78 -5.37 -10.42 8.69
CA TYR A 78 -4.63 -9.18 8.86
C TYR A 78 -5.25 -8.33 9.97
N GLY A 79 -4.40 -7.70 10.77
CA GLY A 79 -4.75 -6.60 11.66
C GLY A 79 -4.46 -5.25 11.00
N SER A 80 -5.18 -4.21 11.40
CA SER A 80 -4.87 -2.85 10.96
C SER A 80 -3.83 -2.20 11.86
N VAL A 81 -2.89 -1.46 11.27
CA VAL A 81 -1.88 -0.70 11.99
C VAL A 81 -1.79 0.72 11.44
N GLN A 82 -1.42 1.66 12.30
CA GLN A 82 -1.17 3.04 11.91
C GLN A 82 0.32 3.22 11.62
N VAL A 83 0.63 3.85 10.51
CA VAL A 83 2.00 4.11 10.06
C VAL A 83 2.16 5.57 9.65
N ASN A 84 3.36 6.10 9.81
CA ASN A 84 3.72 7.40 9.28
C ASN A 84 4.21 7.21 7.84
N ALA A 85 3.40 7.63 6.87
CA ALA A 85 3.68 7.57 5.45
C ALA A 85 4.25 8.89 4.95
N TRP A 86 5.47 8.86 4.44
CA TRP A 86 6.21 10.00 3.92
C TRP A 86 6.06 10.07 2.40
N LEU A 87 5.48 11.15 1.92
CA LEU A 87 5.40 11.45 0.47
C LEU A 87 6.72 12.02 -0.04
N ASP A 88 7.37 12.82 0.78
CA ASP A 88 8.71 13.39 0.56
C ASP A 88 9.38 13.71 1.91
N ALA A 89 10.48 14.47 1.88
CA ALA A 89 11.22 14.82 3.10
C ALA A 89 10.46 15.73 4.09
N LYS A 90 9.39 16.40 3.63
CA LYS A 90 8.65 17.40 4.41
C LYS A 90 7.21 16.97 4.71
N HIS A 91 6.61 16.12 3.87
CA HIS A 91 5.21 15.77 3.96
C HIS A 91 5.05 14.34 4.49
N CYS A 92 4.51 14.26 5.70
CA CYS A 92 4.22 13.00 6.38
C CYS A 92 2.75 12.99 6.83
N VAL A 93 2.07 11.88 6.62
CA VAL A 93 0.70 11.67 7.09
C VAL A 93 0.59 10.39 7.88
N ASN A 94 -0.35 10.35 8.84
CA ASN A 94 -0.72 9.11 9.49
C ASN A 94 -1.68 8.35 8.58
N ALA A 95 -1.33 7.10 8.26
CA ALA A 95 -2.09 6.24 7.37
C ALA A 95 -2.36 4.89 8.00
N GLN A 96 -3.53 4.33 7.71
CA GLN A 96 -3.84 2.94 8.04
C GLN A 96 -3.20 2.02 7.00
N THR A 97 -2.65 0.90 7.46
CA THR A 97 -2.25 -0.22 6.61
C THR A 97 -2.59 -1.55 7.29
N TYR A 98 -2.32 -2.66 6.63
CA TYR A 98 -2.60 -3.99 7.15
C TYR A 98 -1.30 -4.76 7.38
N MET A 99 -1.27 -5.57 8.44
CA MET A 99 -0.16 -6.44 8.79
C MET A 99 -0.73 -7.78 9.23
N MET A 100 -0.15 -8.89 8.81
CA MET A 100 -0.62 -10.22 9.21
C MET A 100 -0.62 -10.38 10.72
N THR A 101 -1.64 -11.08 11.23
CA THR A 101 -1.71 -11.48 12.64
C THR A 101 -0.58 -12.47 12.98
N ALA A 102 -0.25 -12.62 14.25
CA ALA A 102 0.79 -13.55 14.70
C ALA A 102 0.51 -14.99 14.22
N THR A 103 -0.74 -15.44 14.30
CA THR A 103 -1.18 -16.76 13.84
C THR A 103 -0.96 -16.91 12.34
N THR A 104 -1.33 -15.90 11.54
CA THR A 104 -1.15 -15.94 10.08
C THR A 104 0.32 -15.91 9.70
N LYS A 105 1.14 -15.12 10.38
CA LYS A 105 2.61 -15.08 10.18
C LYS A 105 3.23 -16.45 10.42
N ALA A 106 2.87 -17.13 11.50
CA ALA A 106 3.37 -18.46 11.81
C ALA A 106 2.96 -19.48 10.73
N ALA A 107 1.68 -19.49 10.32
CA ALA A 107 1.15 -20.41 9.32
C ALA A 107 1.73 -20.21 7.91
N ARG A 108 2.20 -19.02 7.59
CA ARG A 108 2.69 -18.64 6.25
C ARG A 108 4.19 -18.37 6.19
N SER A 109 4.93 -18.62 7.27
CA SER A 109 6.37 -18.43 7.33
C SER A 109 7.09 -19.26 6.26
N GLY A 110 8.03 -18.63 5.53
CA GLY A 110 8.82 -19.28 4.48
C GLY A 110 8.05 -19.67 3.21
N ARG A 111 6.78 -19.32 3.08
CA ARG A 111 5.99 -19.61 1.88
C ARG A 111 6.19 -18.51 0.83
N PRO A 112 6.62 -18.88 -0.40
CA PRO A 112 6.84 -17.91 -1.47
C PRO A 112 5.52 -17.34 -2.00
N TYR A 113 5.59 -16.20 -2.65
CA TYR A 113 4.46 -15.63 -3.37
C TYR A 113 4.00 -16.55 -4.52
N PRO A 114 2.68 -16.81 -4.69
CA PRO A 114 2.16 -17.34 -5.94
C PRO A 114 2.57 -16.40 -7.09
N LYS A 115 2.92 -16.99 -8.24
CA LYS A 115 3.40 -16.22 -9.41
C LYS A 115 2.43 -15.11 -9.80
N GLU A 116 1.15 -15.42 -9.89
CA GLU A 116 0.09 -14.49 -10.28
C GLU A 116 -0.01 -13.32 -9.29
N TYR A 117 0.00 -13.60 -7.98
CA TYR A 117 -0.02 -12.57 -6.95
C TYR A 117 1.20 -11.66 -7.03
N ARG A 118 2.37 -12.26 -7.20
CA ARG A 118 3.64 -11.54 -7.31
C ARG A 118 3.65 -10.61 -8.52
N LEU A 119 3.16 -11.07 -9.69
CA LEU A 119 3.07 -10.26 -10.91
C LEU A 119 2.08 -9.08 -10.73
N ILE A 120 0.97 -9.27 -10.03
CA ILE A 120 0.04 -8.19 -9.70
C ILE A 120 0.73 -7.11 -8.85
N CYS A 121 1.47 -7.52 -7.81
CA CYS A 121 2.23 -6.58 -6.98
C CYS A 121 3.32 -5.88 -7.77
N SER A 122 4.08 -6.62 -8.60
CA SER A 122 5.14 -6.09 -9.46
C SER A 122 4.60 -5.03 -10.42
N THR A 123 3.49 -5.33 -11.12
CA THR A 123 2.84 -4.38 -12.03
C THR A 123 2.39 -3.11 -11.30
N GLY A 124 1.83 -3.25 -10.10
CA GLY A 124 1.43 -2.10 -9.28
C GLY A 124 2.62 -1.25 -8.85
N ALA A 125 3.71 -1.87 -8.40
CA ALA A 125 4.92 -1.17 -8.02
C ALA A 125 5.54 -0.39 -9.20
N GLU A 126 5.64 -1.03 -10.36
CA GLU A 126 6.17 -0.40 -11.57
C GLU A 126 5.30 0.75 -12.06
N TYR A 127 3.97 0.58 -12.03
CA TYR A 127 3.02 1.63 -12.42
C TYR A 127 3.20 2.92 -11.65
N HIS A 128 3.48 2.82 -10.35
CA HIS A 128 3.62 3.97 -9.45
C HIS A 128 5.09 4.40 -9.22
N GLY A 129 6.06 3.75 -9.87
CA GLY A 129 7.48 4.03 -9.64
C GLY A 129 7.95 3.69 -8.21
N VAL A 130 7.30 2.73 -7.58
CA VAL A 130 7.69 2.17 -6.29
C VAL A 130 8.80 1.16 -6.49
N LYS A 131 9.75 1.06 -5.54
CA LYS A 131 10.79 0.03 -5.56
C LYS A 131 10.15 -1.35 -5.70
N ASN A 132 10.48 -2.04 -6.79
CA ASN A 132 9.84 -3.31 -7.12
C ASN A 132 10.57 -4.50 -6.49
N GLU A 133 10.23 -4.82 -5.25
CA GLU A 133 10.74 -6.00 -4.53
C GLU A 133 10.06 -7.31 -4.94
N PHE A 134 9.04 -7.26 -5.80
CA PHE A 134 8.30 -8.42 -6.29
C PHE A 134 8.87 -8.99 -7.60
N ARG A 135 9.68 -8.21 -8.33
CA ARG A 135 10.23 -8.65 -9.62
C ARG A 135 11.27 -9.76 -9.44
N ARG A 136 11.25 -10.72 -10.35
CA ARG A 136 12.23 -11.81 -10.43
C ARG A 136 12.81 -11.88 -11.83
N GLU A 137 13.99 -12.48 -11.95
CA GLU A 137 14.58 -12.77 -13.27
C GLU A 137 13.64 -13.67 -14.08
N GLY A 138 13.48 -13.37 -15.37
CA GLY A 138 12.55 -14.08 -16.26
C GLY A 138 11.09 -13.63 -16.18
N ASP A 139 10.76 -12.63 -15.36
CA ASP A 139 9.42 -12.05 -15.41
C ASP A 139 9.20 -11.29 -16.71
N PRO A 140 7.98 -11.29 -17.26
CA PRO A 140 7.64 -10.55 -18.46
C PRO A 140 7.93 -9.05 -18.28
N PRO A 141 8.23 -8.31 -19.36
CA PRO A 141 8.48 -6.89 -19.27
C PRO A 141 7.25 -6.14 -18.79
N PHE A 142 7.46 -4.92 -18.27
CA PHE A 142 6.40 -4.02 -17.84
C PHE A 142 5.31 -3.86 -18.90
N GLY A 143 4.06 -3.91 -18.49
CA GLY A 143 2.90 -3.81 -19.38
C GLY A 143 2.45 -5.13 -20.01
N TYR A 144 3.12 -6.26 -19.71
CA TYR A 144 2.62 -7.57 -20.09
C TYR A 144 1.28 -7.83 -19.36
N ARG A 145 0.22 -7.82 -20.12
CA ARG A 145 -1.12 -8.21 -19.67
C ARG A 145 -1.33 -9.64 -20.17
N GLY A 146 -1.38 -10.59 -19.25
CA GLY A 146 -1.77 -11.96 -19.58
C GLY A 146 -3.14 -11.97 -20.27
N GLU A 147 -3.41 -13.00 -21.07
CA GLU A 147 -4.72 -13.20 -21.67
C GLU A 147 -5.80 -13.16 -20.60
N GLY A 148 -6.76 -12.24 -20.71
CA GLY A 148 -7.86 -12.03 -19.75
C GLY A 148 -7.85 -10.68 -19.01
N TRP A 149 -6.88 -9.82 -19.23
CA TRP A 149 -6.89 -8.45 -18.70
C TRP A 149 -7.54 -7.51 -19.70
N GLY A 150 -8.74 -7.00 -19.37
CA GLY A 150 -9.46 -6.08 -20.23
C GLY A 150 -8.68 -4.77 -20.52
N ASP A 151 -8.94 -4.18 -21.69
CA ASP A 151 -8.35 -2.93 -22.22
C ASP A 151 -8.66 -1.68 -21.36
N ALA A 152 -8.21 -1.63 -20.12
CA ALA A 152 -8.25 -0.41 -19.34
C ALA A 152 -7.12 0.52 -19.82
N LYS A 153 -7.46 1.53 -20.61
CA LYS A 153 -6.55 2.62 -20.99
C LYS A 153 -5.92 3.20 -19.73
N VAL A 154 -4.63 2.97 -19.58
CA VAL A 154 -3.81 3.57 -18.52
C VAL A 154 -3.88 5.09 -18.68
N ARG A 155 -4.73 5.76 -17.91
CA ARG A 155 -4.71 7.21 -17.82
C ARG A 155 -3.54 7.59 -16.90
N LYS A 156 -2.50 8.18 -17.49
CA LYS A 156 -1.52 8.99 -16.75
C LYS A 156 -2.27 10.15 -16.08
N GLY A 157 -2.45 10.06 -14.79
CA GLY A 157 -3.13 11.08 -14.00
C GLY A 157 -2.64 11.01 -12.56
N ALA A 158 -1.36 11.36 -12.35
CA ALA A 158 -0.99 11.90 -11.06
C ALA A 158 -1.69 13.25 -10.95
N ALA A 159 -2.73 13.35 -10.13
CA ALA A 159 -3.31 14.62 -9.76
C ALA A 159 -2.17 15.48 -9.16
N LYS A 160 -2.05 16.74 -9.60
CA LYS A 160 -1.10 17.66 -9.02
C LYS A 160 -1.41 17.76 -7.53
N LEU A 161 -0.43 17.45 -6.69
CA LEU A 161 -0.52 17.51 -5.22
C LEU A 161 -1.06 18.85 -4.73
N ASP A 162 -0.86 19.92 -5.50
CA ASP A 162 -1.19 21.32 -5.15
C ASP A 162 -2.70 21.63 -5.20
N GLU A 163 -3.53 20.83 -5.87
CA GLU A 163 -4.96 21.16 -6.05
C GLU A 163 -5.85 20.80 -4.85
N TRP A 164 -5.35 19.99 -3.90
CA TRP A 164 -6.14 19.54 -2.74
C TRP A 164 -5.33 19.19 -1.50
N TRP A 165 -4.04 19.52 -1.48
CA TRP A 165 -3.23 19.49 -0.28
C TRP A 165 -3.60 20.70 0.61
N HIS A 166 -4.47 20.49 1.58
CA HIS A 166 -4.58 21.36 2.73
C HIS A 166 -3.73 20.74 3.84
N PRO A 167 -2.64 21.42 4.29
CA PRO A 167 -1.91 20.95 5.46
C PRO A 167 -2.91 20.78 6.60
N LEU A 168 -2.85 19.64 7.28
CA LEU A 168 -3.61 19.47 8.52
C LEU A 168 -3.20 20.63 9.45
N PRO A 169 -4.15 21.28 10.15
CA PRO A 169 -3.81 22.30 11.12
C PRO A 169 -2.78 21.73 12.07
N ASP A 170 -1.71 22.48 12.31
CA ASP A 170 -0.66 22.16 13.28
C ASP A 170 -1.34 21.89 14.63
N LEU A 171 -1.50 20.64 14.96
CA LEU A 171 -1.92 20.24 16.31
C LEU A 171 -0.71 20.45 17.19
N GLY A 172 -0.52 21.72 17.60
CA GLY A 172 0.57 22.22 18.38
C GLY A 172 1.08 21.21 19.39
N GLY A 173 2.35 20.83 19.24
CA GLY A 173 3.07 20.03 20.20
C GLY A 173 3.04 20.71 21.56
N GLY A 174 2.17 20.22 22.43
CA GLY A 174 2.11 20.69 23.81
C GLY A 174 3.48 20.50 24.45
N ASN A 175 4.14 21.63 24.71
CA ASN A 175 5.29 21.75 25.56
C ASN A 175 4.93 21.20 26.96
N ALA A 176 5.28 19.99 27.24
CA ALA A 176 5.35 19.53 28.63
C ALA A 176 6.70 19.96 29.22
N LYS A 177 6.75 21.23 29.67
CA LYS A 177 7.67 21.64 30.71
C LYS A 177 7.06 21.22 32.06
N ARG A 178 7.65 20.24 32.71
CA ARG A 178 8.07 20.19 34.12
C ARG A 178 8.40 18.76 34.53
#